data_0abfe582800b38e3f726026607f3ca12
#
_entry.id   0abfe582800b38e3f726026607f3ca12
#
_cell.length_a   1.000
_cell.length_b   1.000
_cell.length_c   1.000
_cell.angle_alpha   90.00
_cell.angle_beta   90.00
_cell.angle_gamma   90.00
#
_symmetry.space_group_name_H-M   'P 1'
#
loop_
_entity.id
_entity.type
_entity.pdbx_description
1 polymer ?
#
loop_
_entity_poly.entity_id
_entity_poly.type
_entity_poly.pdbx_seq_one_letter_code
_entity_poly.pdbx_strand_id
1 'polypeptide(L)'
;MLIKNLNVYLNVLKKKKVFVKRIVVKEDFSSFFWYNNYDRRDNMKKPLVLCILDGCGLREESDGNAFKNANTPTLDYLMNKYPHSILQASGKAVGLPEGQMGTSEVGHMNIGSGRVAIQPLERISASINDKSFFQNKEILDVLNHVKNNNSNLHIFGLLSDGGVHSHINHLLALLDMCKENNITNVYLDMCLDGRDTYEKSALTYLDTLNNKINELGIGKINTISGRYYGMDRDNNFDRLKLAYDAIVYGQGPKYNSYQELIDENYKNEKYDEFVIPGIITGEVLKDNDGVIAFNFRKDRLREMFTLLTNPNEYKDMANEKGLDVKVFNNLKVMTMYPVTETVVCPHAFNDLDLKNILVDYLHNKGLSQLRIAETEKYPHVTFFFDGGREVEYPDMKKILIPSPKVATYDLQPEMSVYEVTDNFLKEVGNYDVTIMNLANGDMVGHTGVYEAAVQAVEDMDKCLSEIYYKVVDELGGILIIIADHGNCDIMWDENHNPVTSHTTNPVPCIVTKEGISLKDGKLADVAPTMLELMGLEIPQEMTGESLISK
;
A
#
# COMPACT_ATOMS: atom_id res chain seq x y z
N MET A 1 -32.23 55.40 -15.88
CA MET A 1 -31.06 55.65 -16.79
C MET A 1 -29.93 54.61 -16.62
N LEU A 2 -29.77 54.04 -15.43
CA LEU A 2 -28.73 53.00 -15.16
C LEU A 2 -28.99 51.64 -15.86
N ILE A 3 -30.22 51.21 -16.01
CA ILE A 3 -30.57 49.89 -16.59
C ILE A 3 -30.34 49.83 -18.12
N LYS A 4 -30.44 50.93 -18.84
CA LYS A 4 -30.18 50.98 -20.29
C LYS A 4 -28.68 50.87 -20.64
N ASN A 5 -27.79 51.32 -19.75
CA ASN A 5 -26.35 51.24 -19.98
C ASN A 5 -25.78 49.85 -19.67
N LEU A 6 -26.42 49.09 -18.77
CA LEU A 6 -26.02 47.74 -18.44
C LEU A 6 -26.27 46.76 -19.59
N ASN A 7 -27.40 46.91 -20.31
CA ASN A 7 -27.74 46.07 -21.45
C ASN A 7 -26.84 46.28 -22.68
N VAL A 8 -26.28 47.49 -22.87
CA VAL A 8 -25.31 47.77 -23.94
C VAL A 8 -23.98 47.14 -23.59
N TYR A 9 -23.56 47.15 -22.33
CA TYR A 9 -22.31 46.55 -21.87
C TYR A 9 -22.34 45.03 -21.97
N LEU A 10 -23.45 44.39 -21.60
CA LEU A 10 -23.67 42.96 -21.74
C LEU A 10 -23.72 42.45 -23.18
N ASN A 11 -24.21 43.24 -24.11
CA ASN A 11 -24.19 42.90 -25.54
C ASN A 11 -22.82 43.06 -26.22
N VAL A 12 -21.93 43.90 -25.69
CA VAL A 12 -20.56 44.02 -26.15
C VAL A 12 -19.71 42.84 -25.65
N LEU A 13 -19.97 42.35 -24.44
CA LEU A 13 -19.29 41.18 -23.88
C LEU A 13 -19.69 39.85 -24.58
N LYS A 14 -20.96 39.75 -25.06
CA LYS A 14 -21.39 38.58 -25.86
C LYS A 14 -20.75 38.47 -27.24
N LYS A 15 -20.21 39.58 -27.81
CA LYS A 15 -19.53 39.58 -29.13
C LYS A 15 -18.01 39.35 -29.09
N LYS A 16 -17.39 39.39 -27.92
CA LYS A 16 -15.96 39.14 -27.76
C LYS A 16 -15.82 37.99 -26.77
N LYS A 17 -15.58 36.77 -27.20
CA LYS A 17 -15.23 35.62 -26.34
C LYS A 17 -14.01 35.97 -25.45
N VAL A 18 -14.22 36.73 -24.37
CA VAL A 18 -13.19 37.12 -23.42
C VAL A 18 -13.49 36.44 -22.08
N PHE A 19 -12.62 35.58 -21.65
CA PHE A 19 -12.57 35.02 -20.30
C PHE A 19 -12.43 36.17 -19.28
N VAL A 20 -13.41 36.34 -18.43
CA VAL A 20 -13.35 37.27 -17.31
C VAL A 20 -12.67 36.59 -16.14
N LYS A 21 -11.46 37.04 -15.78
CA LYS A 21 -10.82 36.71 -14.52
C LYS A 21 -11.66 37.18 -13.34
N ARG A 22 -11.75 36.33 -12.30
CA ARG A 22 -12.44 36.55 -11.02
C ARG A 22 -12.23 37.97 -10.49
N ILE A 23 -13.31 38.69 -10.24
CA ILE A 23 -13.34 39.83 -9.33
C ILE A 23 -14.16 39.40 -8.11
N VAL A 24 -13.48 39.27 -6.98
CA VAL A 24 -14.11 39.01 -5.68
C VAL A 24 -14.71 40.31 -5.17
N VAL A 25 -16.03 40.43 -5.13
CA VAL A 25 -16.75 41.47 -4.39
C VAL A 25 -17.51 40.75 -3.28
N LYS A 26 -17.16 41.02 -2.04
CA LYS A 26 -17.94 40.64 -0.87
C LYS A 26 -19.28 41.39 -0.91
N GLU A 27 -20.32 40.65 -0.84
CA GLU A 27 -21.70 40.93 -0.40
C GLU A 27 -22.74 40.42 -1.41
N ASP A 28 -23.61 39.52 -0.92
CA ASP A 28 -24.83 38.96 -1.54
C ASP A 28 -24.67 37.93 -2.66
N PHE A 29 -24.46 36.66 -2.25
CA PHE A 29 -24.28 35.51 -3.14
C PHE A 29 -25.56 34.93 -3.79
N SER A 30 -26.74 35.50 -3.55
CA SER A 30 -28.01 34.86 -3.96
C SER A 30 -28.54 35.23 -5.36
N SER A 31 -27.97 36.22 -6.04
CA SER A 31 -28.61 36.74 -7.26
C SER A 31 -27.84 36.64 -8.58
N PHE A 32 -26.59 36.12 -8.60
CA PHE A 32 -25.77 36.21 -9.81
C PHE A 32 -25.63 34.92 -10.64
N PHE A 33 -26.12 33.77 -10.14
CA PHE A 33 -25.93 32.46 -10.79
C PHE A 33 -27.13 31.93 -11.61
N TRP A 34 -28.20 32.67 -11.84
CA TRP A 34 -29.47 32.18 -12.39
C TRP A 34 -29.63 32.19 -13.93
N TYR A 35 -28.60 32.39 -14.75
CA TYR A 35 -28.87 32.66 -16.18
C TYR A 35 -28.10 31.85 -17.23
N ASN A 36 -27.58 30.65 -17.01
CA ASN A 36 -27.03 29.89 -18.14
C ASN A 36 -27.03 28.33 -18.07
N ASN A 37 -27.86 27.69 -17.26
CA ASN A 37 -27.84 26.20 -17.21
C ASN A 37 -29.24 25.55 -17.17
N TYR A 38 -30.23 26.10 -17.83
CA TYR A 38 -31.56 25.49 -17.83
C TYR A 38 -31.73 24.24 -18.71
N ASP A 39 -30.84 24.00 -19.70
CA ASP A 39 -31.00 22.90 -20.68
C ASP A 39 -30.13 21.67 -20.44
N ARG A 40 -29.29 21.65 -19.40
CA ARG A 40 -28.46 20.47 -19.07
C ARG A 40 -28.86 19.74 -17.77
N ARG A 41 -29.75 20.29 -16.97
CA ARG A 41 -30.09 19.73 -15.64
C ARG A 41 -30.95 18.46 -15.69
N ASP A 42 -31.68 18.22 -16.76
CA ASP A 42 -32.62 17.08 -16.82
C ASP A 42 -31.96 15.70 -17.00
N ASN A 43 -30.62 15.65 -17.20
CA ASN A 43 -29.87 14.40 -17.40
C ASN A 43 -28.70 14.20 -16.42
N MET A 44 -28.48 15.07 -15.45
CA MET A 44 -27.39 14.89 -14.48
C MET A 44 -27.79 13.94 -13.36
N LYS A 45 -26.86 13.04 -12.99
CA LYS A 45 -27.06 12.08 -11.90
C LYS A 45 -26.97 12.76 -10.54
N LYS A 46 -27.55 12.13 -9.52
CA LYS A 46 -27.32 12.46 -8.12
C LYS A 46 -26.19 11.56 -7.60
N PRO A 47 -24.93 12.00 -7.66
CA PRO A 47 -23.81 11.13 -7.39
C PRO A 47 -23.64 10.82 -5.91
N LEU A 48 -23.12 9.64 -5.61
CA LEU A 48 -22.46 9.36 -4.34
C LEU A 48 -20.95 9.57 -4.54
N VAL A 49 -20.37 10.47 -3.77
CA VAL A 49 -18.95 10.82 -3.88
C VAL A 49 -18.22 10.44 -2.59
N LEU A 50 -17.16 9.67 -2.71
CA LEU A 50 -16.19 9.43 -1.66
C LEU A 50 -14.97 10.32 -1.92
N CYS A 51 -14.74 11.29 -1.04
CA CYS A 51 -13.58 12.17 -1.05
C CYS A 51 -12.62 11.77 0.09
N ILE A 52 -11.41 11.34 -0.27
CA ILE A 52 -10.39 10.90 0.66
C ILE A 52 -9.39 12.03 0.84
N LEU A 53 -9.29 12.56 2.07
CA LEU A 53 -8.29 13.54 2.51
C LEU A 53 -7.06 12.77 2.99
N ASP A 54 -6.18 12.40 2.07
CA ASP A 54 -5.05 11.50 2.33
C ASP A 54 -4.14 12.03 3.44
N GLY A 55 -3.81 11.17 4.41
CA GLY A 55 -2.90 11.49 5.51
C GLY A 55 -3.46 12.39 6.61
N CYS A 56 -4.79 12.62 6.66
CA CYS A 56 -5.44 13.50 7.64
C CYS A 56 -5.95 12.74 8.86
N GLY A 57 -5.06 12.47 9.83
CA GLY A 57 -5.38 11.81 11.09
C GLY A 57 -6.06 12.74 12.11
N LEU A 58 -6.81 12.14 13.04
CA LEU A 58 -7.44 12.84 14.18
C LEU A 58 -6.59 12.69 15.43
N ARG A 59 -6.14 13.81 15.99
CA ARG A 59 -5.43 13.88 17.27
C ARG A 59 -5.91 15.09 18.06
N GLU A 60 -6.11 14.89 19.39
CA GLU A 60 -6.61 15.96 20.26
C GLU A 60 -5.57 17.06 20.53
N GLU A 61 -4.28 16.69 20.62
CA GLU A 61 -3.19 17.64 20.83
C GLU A 61 -3.01 18.51 19.58
N SER A 62 -2.81 19.81 19.81
CA SER A 62 -2.56 20.78 18.74
C SER A 62 -1.07 20.96 18.42
N ASP A 63 -0.18 20.59 19.34
CA ASP A 63 1.27 20.71 19.13
C ASP A 63 1.72 19.77 18.00
N GLY A 64 2.33 20.33 16.96
CA GLY A 64 2.73 19.57 15.77
C GLY A 64 1.58 19.01 14.92
N ASN A 65 0.35 19.46 15.10
CA ASN A 65 -0.81 18.95 14.39
C ASN A 65 -1.24 19.94 13.29
N ALA A 66 -0.76 19.71 12.06
CA ALA A 66 -1.09 20.59 10.93
C ALA A 66 -2.56 20.49 10.55
N PHE A 67 -3.17 19.29 10.60
CA PHE A 67 -4.58 19.10 10.28
C PHE A 67 -5.50 19.87 11.24
N LYS A 68 -5.25 19.80 12.54
CA LYS A 68 -6.05 20.50 13.55
C LYS A 68 -5.86 22.03 13.56
N ASN A 69 -4.66 22.49 13.23
CA ASN A 69 -4.30 23.91 13.34
C ASN A 69 -4.53 24.71 12.06
N ALA A 70 -4.77 24.04 10.92
CA ALA A 70 -5.13 24.68 9.67
C ALA A 70 -6.48 25.39 9.78
N ASN A 71 -6.64 26.48 9.02
CA ASN A 71 -7.92 27.18 8.91
C ASN A 71 -8.84 26.46 7.92
N THR A 72 -9.76 25.64 8.42
CA THR A 72 -10.61 24.72 7.66
C THR A 72 -12.11 25.02 7.82
N PRO A 73 -12.57 26.22 7.41
CA PRO A 73 -13.97 26.62 7.64
C PRO A 73 -15.00 25.71 6.97
N THR A 74 -14.65 25.03 5.88
CA THR A 74 -15.56 24.10 5.21
C THR A 74 -15.69 22.81 6.01
N LEU A 75 -14.59 22.23 6.41
CA LEU A 75 -14.58 21.00 7.22
C LEU A 75 -15.29 21.22 8.55
N ASP A 76 -15.01 22.35 9.22
CA ASP A 76 -15.68 22.75 10.46
C ASP A 76 -17.19 22.88 10.29
N TYR A 77 -17.64 23.52 9.20
CA TYR A 77 -19.05 23.62 8.88
C TYR A 77 -19.69 22.25 8.66
N LEU A 78 -19.02 21.36 7.92
CA LEU A 78 -19.55 20.03 7.60
C LEU A 78 -19.63 19.15 8.85
N MET A 79 -18.61 19.17 9.71
CA MET A 79 -18.63 18.45 10.99
C MET A 79 -19.73 18.95 11.93
N ASN A 80 -20.00 20.26 11.93
CA ASN A 80 -21.08 20.82 12.76
C ASN A 80 -22.47 20.54 12.22
N LYS A 81 -22.62 20.39 10.90
CA LYS A 81 -23.94 20.27 10.24
C LYS A 81 -24.37 18.81 10.04
N TYR A 82 -23.43 17.92 9.76
CA TYR A 82 -23.73 16.57 9.31
C TYR A 82 -23.28 15.50 10.31
N PRO A 83 -23.87 14.30 10.28
CA PRO A 83 -23.41 13.17 11.07
C PRO A 83 -21.96 12.83 10.70
N HIS A 84 -21.16 12.63 11.75
CA HIS A 84 -19.77 12.25 11.63
C HIS A 84 -19.40 11.18 12.67
N SER A 85 -18.32 10.46 12.41
CA SER A 85 -17.77 9.41 13.27
C SER A 85 -16.26 9.28 13.07
N ILE A 86 -15.66 8.36 13.79
CA ILE A 86 -14.22 8.08 13.77
C ILE A 86 -14.00 6.68 13.17
N LEU A 87 -13.00 6.56 12.27
CA LEU A 87 -12.59 5.29 11.69
C LEU A 87 -11.20 4.90 12.16
N GLN A 88 -11.05 3.64 12.59
CA GLN A 88 -9.74 3.04 12.84
C GLN A 88 -9.05 2.77 11.50
N ALA A 89 -7.82 3.30 11.36
CA ALA A 89 -7.05 3.28 10.11
C ALA A 89 -5.66 2.64 10.26
N SER A 90 -5.39 1.94 11.37
CA SER A 90 -4.08 1.36 11.69
C SER A 90 -4.21 -0.01 12.36
N GLY A 91 -3.10 -0.72 12.50
CA GLY A 91 -3.01 -1.99 13.21
C GLY A 91 -4.03 -3.03 12.71
N LYS A 92 -4.55 -3.84 13.62
CA LYS A 92 -5.47 -4.95 13.29
C LYS A 92 -6.76 -4.51 12.61
N ALA A 93 -7.20 -3.27 12.84
CA ALA A 93 -8.41 -2.75 12.20
C ALA A 93 -8.31 -2.69 10.66
N VAL A 94 -7.09 -2.64 10.14
CA VAL A 94 -6.81 -2.64 8.69
C VAL A 94 -6.02 -3.87 8.21
N GLY A 95 -5.84 -4.89 9.08
CA GLY A 95 -5.15 -6.14 8.74
C GLY A 95 -3.63 -6.08 8.84
N LEU A 96 -3.11 -5.15 9.65
CA LEU A 96 -1.70 -5.01 10.00
C LEU A 96 -1.45 -5.46 11.45
N PRO A 97 -0.19 -5.73 11.83
CA PRO A 97 0.18 -5.98 13.23
C PRO A 97 -0.28 -4.86 14.17
N GLU A 98 -0.49 -5.20 15.44
CA GLU A 98 -0.84 -4.24 16.48
C GLU A 98 0.21 -3.11 16.57
N GLY A 99 -0.24 -1.84 16.63
CA GLY A 99 0.63 -0.68 16.72
C GLY A 99 1.31 -0.28 15.41
N GLN A 100 1.11 -1.00 14.33
CA GLN A 100 1.65 -0.61 13.02
C GLN A 100 0.75 0.45 12.37
N MET A 101 1.34 1.54 11.90
CA MET A 101 0.67 2.62 11.18
C MET A 101 0.05 2.12 9.86
N GLY A 102 -1.09 2.68 9.48
CA GLY A 102 -1.71 2.45 8.18
C GLY A 102 -0.87 3.01 7.04
N THR A 103 -1.18 2.57 5.82
CA THR A 103 -0.60 3.10 4.58
C THR A 103 -1.70 3.33 3.56
N SER A 104 -1.45 4.17 2.55
CA SER A 104 -2.46 4.45 1.53
C SER A 104 -2.86 3.18 0.77
N GLU A 105 -1.92 2.26 0.49
CA GLU A 105 -2.23 0.98 -0.17
C GLU A 105 -3.21 0.14 0.66
N VAL A 106 -2.92 -0.01 1.95
CA VAL A 106 -3.74 -0.81 2.87
C VAL A 106 -5.07 -0.12 3.12
N GLY A 107 -5.09 1.19 3.35
CA GLY A 107 -6.30 1.98 3.58
C GLY A 107 -7.27 1.87 2.40
N HIS A 108 -6.82 2.19 1.20
CA HIS A 108 -7.66 2.15 0.00
C HIS A 108 -8.15 0.72 -0.33
N MET A 109 -7.32 -0.32 -0.10
CA MET A 109 -7.73 -1.71 -0.28
C MET A 109 -8.84 -2.11 0.69
N ASN A 110 -8.75 -1.72 1.96
CA ASN A 110 -9.81 -1.97 2.95
C ASN A 110 -11.11 -1.25 2.58
N ILE A 111 -11.02 0.02 2.18
CA ILE A 111 -12.17 0.85 1.76
C ILE A 111 -12.86 0.19 0.56
N GLY A 112 -12.12 -0.08 -0.52
CA GLY A 112 -12.68 -0.61 -1.77
C GLY A 112 -13.18 -2.05 -1.67
N SER A 113 -12.55 -2.87 -0.82
CA SER A 113 -12.95 -4.27 -0.64
C SER A 113 -14.13 -4.46 0.33
N GLY A 114 -14.43 -3.47 1.17
CA GLY A 114 -15.48 -3.58 2.20
C GLY A 114 -15.19 -4.65 3.25
N ARG A 115 -13.91 -4.97 3.46
CA ARG A 115 -13.44 -5.97 4.43
C ARG A 115 -12.03 -5.67 4.90
N VAL A 116 -11.64 -6.21 6.05
CA VAL A 116 -10.27 -6.13 6.51
C VAL A 116 -9.40 -7.02 5.63
N ALA A 117 -8.56 -6.40 4.80
CA ALA A 117 -7.62 -7.08 3.91
C ALA A 117 -6.36 -7.45 4.69
N ILE A 118 -6.40 -8.60 5.39
CA ILE A 118 -5.28 -9.05 6.23
C ILE A 118 -4.03 -9.21 5.37
N GLN A 119 -3.01 -8.42 5.68
CA GLN A 119 -1.78 -8.40 4.92
C GLN A 119 -0.97 -9.69 5.08
N PRO A 120 -0.13 -10.07 4.12
CA PRO A 120 0.66 -11.31 4.16
C PRO A 120 1.44 -11.51 5.45
N LEU A 121 2.09 -10.47 5.97
CA LEU A 121 2.81 -10.50 7.24
C LEU A 121 1.92 -10.94 8.39
N GLU A 122 0.79 -10.28 8.59
CA GLU A 122 -0.14 -10.60 9.68
C GLU A 122 -0.80 -11.97 9.48
N ARG A 123 -1.10 -12.35 8.24
CA ARG A 123 -1.71 -13.64 7.94
C ARG A 123 -0.80 -14.82 8.29
N ILE A 124 0.50 -14.72 7.99
CA ILE A 124 1.48 -15.74 8.40
C ILE A 124 1.65 -15.72 9.91
N SER A 125 1.81 -14.54 10.52
CA SER A 125 1.97 -14.40 11.97
C SER A 125 0.77 -14.95 12.74
N ALA A 126 -0.45 -14.67 12.29
CA ALA A 126 -1.67 -15.24 12.88
C ALA A 126 -1.69 -16.77 12.78
N SER A 127 -1.28 -17.33 11.62
CA SER A 127 -1.22 -18.78 11.44
C SER A 127 -0.15 -19.45 12.30
N ILE A 128 0.93 -18.77 12.63
CA ILE A 128 1.93 -19.24 13.60
C ILE A 128 1.34 -19.24 15.01
N ASN A 129 0.63 -18.17 15.38
CA ASN A 129 0.02 -18.02 16.70
C ASN A 129 -1.09 -19.06 16.97
N ASP A 130 -1.96 -19.32 15.99
CA ASP A 130 -3.04 -20.30 16.08
C ASP A 130 -2.58 -21.75 15.76
N LYS A 131 -1.30 -21.94 15.44
CA LYS A 131 -0.65 -23.22 15.09
C LYS A 131 -1.07 -23.83 13.75
N SER A 132 -1.90 -23.19 12.94
CA SER A 132 -2.27 -23.70 11.60
C SER A 132 -1.08 -23.69 10.63
N PHE A 133 -0.08 -22.80 10.84
CA PHE A 133 1.17 -22.79 10.11
C PHE A 133 1.89 -24.16 10.14
N PHE A 134 1.93 -24.81 11.31
CA PHE A 134 2.59 -26.10 11.51
C PHE A 134 1.85 -27.28 10.86
N GLN A 135 0.64 -27.03 10.36
CA GLN A 135 -0.19 -27.99 9.62
C GLN A 135 -0.28 -27.63 8.14
N ASN A 136 0.45 -26.61 7.68
CA ASN A 136 0.43 -26.18 6.29
C ASN A 136 0.94 -27.30 5.37
N LYS A 137 0.06 -27.75 4.48
CA LYS A 137 0.30 -28.91 3.62
C LYS A 137 1.52 -28.74 2.72
N GLU A 138 1.65 -27.55 2.11
CA GLU A 138 2.72 -27.31 1.12
C GLU A 138 4.10 -27.27 1.80
N ILE A 139 4.19 -26.73 3.01
CA ILE A 139 5.43 -26.78 3.82
C ILE A 139 5.73 -28.23 4.19
N LEU A 140 4.74 -28.97 4.72
CA LEU A 140 4.91 -30.38 5.09
C LEU A 140 5.31 -31.26 3.90
N ASP A 141 4.80 -30.98 2.69
CA ASP A 141 5.16 -31.71 1.48
C ASP A 141 6.65 -31.54 1.12
N VAL A 142 7.24 -30.35 1.33
CA VAL A 142 8.69 -30.14 1.15
C VAL A 142 9.48 -30.88 2.23
N LEU A 143 9.07 -30.80 3.50
CA LEU A 143 9.74 -31.51 4.60
C LEU A 143 9.71 -33.02 4.40
N ASN A 144 8.56 -33.57 3.99
CA ASN A 144 8.41 -35.00 3.68
C ASN A 144 9.27 -35.42 2.48
N HIS A 145 9.35 -34.57 1.44
CA HIS A 145 10.21 -34.82 0.29
C HIS A 145 11.68 -34.95 0.71
N VAL A 146 12.19 -34.00 1.49
CA VAL A 146 13.56 -34.02 2.02
C VAL A 146 13.81 -35.27 2.87
N LYS A 147 12.88 -35.60 3.75
CA LYS A 147 12.97 -36.77 4.63
C LYS A 147 13.01 -38.09 3.84
N ASN A 148 12.10 -38.23 2.85
CA ASN A 148 12.01 -39.44 2.03
C ASN A 148 13.21 -39.66 1.14
N ASN A 149 13.87 -38.61 0.68
CA ASN A 149 15.07 -38.66 -0.15
C ASN A 149 16.36 -38.63 0.67
N ASN A 150 16.30 -38.46 2.00
CA ASN A 150 17.44 -38.25 2.88
C ASN A 150 18.38 -37.15 2.33
N SER A 151 17.78 -36.05 1.91
CA SER A 151 18.41 -34.91 1.25
C SER A 151 18.46 -33.66 2.15
N ASN A 152 18.87 -32.53 1.62
CA ASN A 152 19.02 -31.29 2.35
C ASN A 152 17.80 -30.39 2.16
N LEU A 153 17.51 -29.58 3.17
CA LEU A 153 16.59 -28.47 3.09
C LEU A 153 17.37 -27.16 3.07
N HIS A 154 17.16 -26.35 2.04
CA HIS A 154 17.64 -24.97 1.98
C HIS A 154 16.49 -24.01 2.28
N ILE A 155 16.71 -23.04 3.17
CA ILE A 155 15.75 -21.98 3.47
C ILE A 155 16.37 -20.66 3.02
N PHE A 156 15.69 -19.97 2.13
CA PHE A 156 16.14 -18.72 1.52
C PHE A 156 15.24 -17.55 1.91
N GLY A 157 15.80 -16.36 2.14
CA GLY A 157 15.02 -15.14 2.30
C GLY A 157 15.74 -14.00 3.00
N LEU A 158 15.02 -12.87 3.15
CA LEU A 158 15.55 -11.66 3.78
C LEU A 158 15.50 -11.79 5.30
N LEU A 159 16.63 -11.65 5.94
CA LEU A 159 16.78 -11.80 7.38
C LEU A 159 16.68 -10.45 8.09
N SER A 160 15.48 -10.06 8.47
CA SER A 160 15.22 -8.86 9.27
C SER A 160 13.83 -8.91 9.94
N ASP A 161 13.52 -7.92 10.74
CA ASP A 161 12.18 -7.65 11.32
C ASP A 161 11.46 -6.50 10.62
N GLY A 162 12.01 -5.96 9.52
CA GLY A 162 11.45 -4.83 8.79
C GLY A 162 10.04 -5.05 8.22
N GLY A 163 9.61 -6.32 8.05
CA GLY A 163 8.22 -6.68 7.75
C GLY A 163 7.74 -6.30 6.34
N VAL A 164 8.64 -5.87 5.44
CA VAL A 164 8.29 -5.48 4.07
C VAL A 164 8.32 -6.66 3.10
N HIS A 165 9.36 -7.49 3.15
CA HIS A 165 9.53 -8.66 2.28
C HIS A 165 9.35 -9.98 3.02
N SER A 166 9.74 -10.01 4.29
CA SER A 166 9.80 -11.17 5.17
C SER A 166 9.75 -10.71 6.62
N HIS A 167 9.76 -11.65 7.54
CA HIS A 167 9.96 -11.37 8.96
C HIS A 167 10.73 -12.52 9.62
N ILE A 168 11.72 -12.19 10.46
CA ILE A 168 12.58 -13.18 11.13
C ILE A 168 11.76 -14.22 11.92
N ASN A 169 10.67 -13.83 12.57
CA ASN A 169 9.81 -14.76 13.33
C ASN A 169 9.21 -15.87 12.46
N HIS A 170 8.99 -15.62 11.17
CA HIS A 170 8.51 -16.65 10.23
C HIS A 170 9.59 -17.69 9.95
N LEU A 171 10.86 -17.25 9.82
CA LEU A 171 12.01 -18.14 9.71
C LEU A 171 12.19 -18.99 10.97
N LEU A 172 12.10 -18.38 12.16
CA LEU A 172 12.21 -19.10 13.43
C LEU A 172 11.10 -20.17 13.56
N ALA A 173 9.87 -19.86 13.16
CA ALA A 173 8.77 -20.83 13.12
C ALA A 173 9.01 -21.98 12.11
N LEU A 174 9.62 -21.70 10.96
CA LEU A 174 10.02 -22.76 10.02
C LEU A 174 11.06 -23.70 10.65
N LEU A 175 12.03 -23.17 11.40
CA LEU A 175 13.01 -23.98 12.12
C LEU A 175 12.34 -24.86 13.19
N ASP A 176 11.36 -24.31 13.96
CA ASP A 176 10.55 -25.10 14.89
C ASP A 176 9.84 -26.25 14.17
N MET A 177 9.22 -25.96 13.02
CA MET A 177 8.55 -26.96 12.19
C MET A 177 9.50 -28.03 11.67
N CYS A 178 10.71 -27.66 11.26
CA CYS A 178 11.76 -28.60 10.87
C CYS A 178 12.13 -29.53 12.03
N LYS A 179 12.28 -28.99 13.24
CA LYS A 179 12.59 -29.77 14.44
C LYS A 179 11.48 -30.76 14.78
N GLU A 180 10.22 -30.31 14.78
CA GLU A 180 9.06 -31.15 15.04
C GLU A 180 8.93 -32.31 14.04
N ASN A 181 9.33 -32.09 12.79
CA ASN A 181 9.30 -33.10 11.73
C ASN A 181 10.59 -33.93 11.60
N ASN A 182 11.57 -33.75 12.49
CA ASN A 182 12.87 -34.42 12.49
C ASN A 182 13.70 -34.19 11.23
N ILE A 183 13.64 -32.97 10.67
CA ILE A 183 14.53 -32.52 9.59
C ILE A 183 15.79 -31.93 10.22
N THR A 184 16.94 -32.57 10.04
CA THR A 184 18.19 -32.16 10.67
C THR A 184 19.17 -31.48 9.73
N ASN A 185 19.12 -31.79 8.44
CA ASN A 185 19.97 -31.20 7.41
C ASN A 185 19.32 -29.92 6.84
N VAL A 186 19.37 -28.85 7.62
CA VAL A 186 18.79 -27.55 7.24
C VAL A 186 19.92 -26.54 7.03
N TYR A 187 19.93 -25.92 5.86
CA TYR A 187 20.91 -24.91 5.45
C TYR A 187 20.20 -23.59 5.17
N LEU A 188 20.75 -22.50 5.71
CA LEU A 188 20.12 -21.18 5.69
C LEU A 188 20.91 -20.26 4.76
N ASP A 189 20.29 -19.89 3.66
CA ASP A 189 20.84 -19.00 2.64
C ASP A 189 20.20 -17.62 2.80
N MET A 190 20.85 -16.74 3.59
CA MET A 190 20.26 -15.52 4.08
C MET A 190 20.65 -14.30 3.24
N CYS A 191 19.65 -13.46 2.93
CA CYS A 191 19.88 -12.12 2.43
C CYS A 191 19.74 -11.12 3.59
N LEU A 192 20.66 -10.15 3.66
CA LEU A 192 20.64 -9.07 4.65
C LEU A 192 19.90 -7.85 4.11
N ASP A 193 19.28 -7.09 5.00
CA ASP A 193 18.36 -6.00 4.66
C ASP A 193 19.08 -4.64 4.46
N GLY A 194 19.24 -3.85 5.50
CA GLY A 194 19.87 -2.53 5.49
C GLY A 194 19.14 -1.45 4.67
N ARG A 195 17.89 -1.74 4.25
CA ARG A 195 17.04 -0.82 3.51
C ARG A 195 15.69 -0.60 4.20
N ASP A 196 15.05 -1.67 4.64
CA ASP A 196 13.82 -1.64 5.42
C ASP A 196 14.15 -1.65 6.94
N THR A 197 15.42 -1.78 7.28
CA THR A 197 16.02 -1.68 8.62
C THR A 197 17.31 -0.85 8.56
N TYR A 198 17.92 -0.58 9.73
CA TYR A 198 19.18 0.16 9.80
C TYR A 198 20.29 -0.56 9.02
N GLU A 199 21.14 0.20 8.35
CA GLU A 199 22.18 -0.27 7.43
C GLU A 199 23.27 -1.18 8.05
N LYS A 200 23.37 -1.25 9.39
CA LYS A 200 24.31 -2.06 10.17
C LYS A 200 23.61 -2.84 11.27
N SER A 201 22.52 -3.48 10.96
CA SER A 201 21.71 -4.26 11.91
C SER A 201 21.87 -5.78 11.77
N ALA A 202 22.60 -6.24 10.76
CA ALA A 202 22.71 -7.66 10.40
C ALA A 202 23.09 -8.57 11.57
N LEU A 203 24.05 -8.17 12.40
CA LEU A 203 24.52 -8.99 13.53
C LEU A 203 23.41 -9.27 14.55
N THR A 204 22.52 -8.31 14.81
CA THR A 204 21.37 -8.50 15.70
C THR A 204 20.49 -9.67 15.25
N TYR A 205 20.21 -9.73 13.96
CA TYR A 205 19.37 -10.79 13.37
C TYR A 205 20.11 -12.12 13.23
N LEU A 206 21.39 -12.08 12.84
CA LEU A 206 22.22 -13.28 12.74
C LEU A 206 22.45 -13.93 14.11
N ASP A 207 22.67 -13.14 15.17
CA ASP A 207 22.79 -13.65 16.53
C ASP A 207 21.47 -14.25 17.03
N THR A 208 20.34 -13.61 16.75
CA THR A 208 19.02 -14.15 17.06
C THR A 208 18.78 -15.49 16.38
N LEU A 209 19.11 -15.59 15.09
CA LEU A 209 19.01 -16.82 14.31
C LEU A 209 19.97 -17.90 14.84
N ASN A 210 21.23 -17.56 15.13
CA ASN A 210 22.22 -18.50 15.68
C ASN A 210 21.82 -19.02 17.06
N ASN A 211 21.23 -18.18 17.91
CA ASN A 211 20.70 -18.59 19.21
C ASN A 211 19.57 -19.63 19.04
N LYS A 212 18.67 -19.42 18.06
CA LYS A 212 17.60 -20.39 17.75
C LYS A 212 18.15 -21.71 17.21
N ILE A 213 19.14 -21.66 16.32
CA ILE A 213 19.87 -22.85 15.82
C ILE A 213 20.46 -23.65 16.97
N ASN A 214 21.12 -22.97 17.93
CA ASN A 214 21.72 -23.61 19.10
C ASN A 214 20.68 -24.22 20.04
N GLU A 215 19.56 -23.53 20.27
CA GLU A 215 18.43 -24.00 21.07
C GLU A 215 17.85 -25.31 20.49
N LEU A 216 17.61 -25.33 19.18
CA LEU A 216 16.97 -26.48 18.52
C LEU A 216 17.96 -27.62 18.20
N GLY A 217 19.26 -27.32 18.12
CA GLY A 217 20.32 -28.25 17.70
C GLY A 217 20.17 -28.67 16.23
N ILE A 218 19.53 -27.87 15.39
CA ILE A 218 19.41 -28.06 13.94
C ILE A 218 19.60 -26.75 13.20
N GLY A 219 19.93 -26.85 11.92
CA GLY A 219 20.16 -25.69 11.05
C GLY A 219 21.62 -25.23 11.05
N LYS A 220 22.06 -24.65 9.94
CA LYS A 220 23.37 -24.05 9.77
C LYS A 220 23.24 -22.84 8.84
N ILE A 221 23.82 -21.72 9.21
CA ILE A 221 23.97 -20.59 8.30
C ILE A 221 24.92 -21.01 7.19
N ASN A 222 24.44 -21.07 5.96
CA ASN A 222 25.18 -21.61 4.82
C ASN A 222 25.83 -20.52 3.98
N THR A 223 25.01 -19.59 3.46
CA THR A 223 25.46 -18.42 2.71
C THR A 223 24.84 -17.15 3.26
N ILE A 224 25.56 -16.04 3.13
CA ILE A 224 25.06 -14.71 3.47
C ILE A 224 25.37 -13.76 2.31
N SER A 225 24.37 -12.97 1.90
CA SER A 225 24.54 -11.92 0.89
C SER A 225 23.72 -10.70 1.26
N GLY A 226 24.08 -9.51 0.81
CA GLY A 226 23.17 -8.38 0.82
C GLY A 226 22.02 -8.59 -0.17
N ARG A 227 20.84 -8.01 0.12
CA ARG A 227 19.65 -8.09 -0.76
C ARG A 227 19.93 -7.53 -2.18
N TYR A 228 20.91 -6.66 -2.32
CA TYR A 228 21.37 -6.11 -3.60
C TYR A 228 21.81 -7.20 -4.58
N TYR A 229 22.36 -8.30 -4.08
CA TYR A 229 22.82 -9.45 -4.86
C TYR A 229 21.79 -10.57 -4.91
N GLY A 230 21.42 -11.15 -3.75
CA GLY A 230 20.57 -12.33 -3.69
C GLY A 230 19.10 -12.07 -4.03
N MET A 231 18.69 -10.81 -4.02
CA MET A 231 17.31 -10.38 -4.25
C MET A 231 17.22 -9.26 -5.28
N ASP A 232 18.00 -9.34 -6.38
CA ASP A 232 17.83 -8.44 -7.54
C ASP A 232 16.41 -8.58 -8.12
N ARG A 233 15.90 -7.51 -8.73
CA ARG A 233 14.56 -7.48 -9.36
C ARG A 233 14.53 -6.77 -10.71
N ASP A 234 15.70 -6.28 -11.16
CA ASP A 234 15.85 -5.43 -12.33
C ASP A 234 16.64 -6.12 -13.45
N ASN A 235 16.70 -7.48 -13.40
CA ASN A 235 17.42 -8.37 -14.34
C ASN A 235 18.93 -8.10 -14.41
N ASN A 236 19.54 -7.72 -13.27
CA ASN A 236 20.99 -7.60 -13.16
C ASN A 236 21.61 -8.95 -12.81
N PHE A 237 21.59 -9.90 -13.76
CA PHE A 237 22.09 -11.26 -13.55
C PHE A 237 23.59 -11.33 -13.19
N ASP A 238 24.38 -10.32 -13.51
CA ASP A 238 25.77 -10.17 -13.04
C ASP A 238 25.86 -10.01 -11.51
N ARG A 239 24.87 -9.38 -10.88
CA ARG A 239 24.77 -9.28 -9.43
C ARG A 239 24.24 -10.58 -8.84
N LEU A 240 23.10 -11.05 -9.36
CA LEU A 240 22.45 -12.27 -8.90
C LEU A 240 23.38 -13.48 -8.97
N LYS A 241 24.23 -13.54 -10.00
CA LYS A 241 25.24 -14.58 -10.19
C LYS A 241 26.07 -14.84 -8.94
N LEU A 242 26.51 -13.80 -8.24
CA LEU A 242 27.37 -13.96 -7.07
C LEU A 242 26.68 -14.74 -5.94
N ALA A 243 25.39 -14.46 -5.69
CA ALA A 243 24.60 -15.19 -4.71
C ALA A 243 24.21 -16.58 -5.22
N TYR A 244 23.80 -16.68 -6.49
CA TYR A 244 23.46 -17.96 -7.14
C TYR A 244 24.63 -18.92 -7.11
N ASP A 245 25.84 -18.49 -7.53
CA ASP A 245 27.06 -19.32 -7.56
C ASP A 245 27.45 -19.78 -6.15
N ALA A 246 27.26 -18.94 -5.13
CA ALA A 246 27.52 -19.33 -3.75
C ALA A 246 26.59 -20.46 -3.30
N ILE A 247 25.29 -20.39 -3.62
CA ILE A 247 24.30 -21.39 -3.22
C ILE A 247 24.37 -22.66 -4.07
N VAL A 248 24.52 -22.51 -5.39
CA VAL A 248 24.39 -23.63 -6.35
C VAL A 248 25.71 -24.32 -6.60
N TYR A 249 26.80 -23.56 -6.63
CA TYR A 249 28.14 -24.10 -6.99
C TYR A 249 29.16 -24.06 -5.86
N GLY A 250 28.84 -23.41 -4.72
CA GLY A 250 29.80 -23.21 -3.63
C GLY A 250 30.98 -22.32 -4.05
N GLN A 251 30.75 -21.41 -5.00
CA GLN A 251 31.76 -20.50 -5.53
C GLN A 251 31.59 -19.11 -4.92
N GLY A 252 32.64 -18.59 -4.32
CA GLY A 252 32.68 -17.30 -3.68
C GLY A 252 33.66 -17.26 -2.50
N PRO A 253 33.80 -16.10 -1.84
CA PRO A 253 34.59 -15.96 -0.63
C PRO A 253 34.08 -16.90 0.47
N LYS A 254 35.03 -17.54 1.21
CA LYS A 254 34.72 -18.46 2.30
C LYS A 254 35.16 -17.89 3.63
N TYR A 255 34.32 -18.06 4.63
CA TYR A 255 34.51 -17.53 5.98
C TYR A 255 34.27 -18.62 7.02
N ASN A 256 34.96 -18.51 8.17
CA ASN A 256 34.78 -19.46 9.25
C ASN A 256 33.54 -19.18 10.10
N SER A 257 33.01 -17.95 10.02
CA SER A 257 31.82 -17.52 10.76
C SER A 257 31.11 -16.38 10.05
N TYR A 258 29.82 -16.18 10.36
CA TYR A 258 29.08 -15.00 9.88
C TYR A 258 29.66 -13.69 10.43
N GLN A 259 30.23 -13.70 11.65
CA GLN A 259 30.88 -12.54 12.24
C GLN A 259 32.06 -12.08 11.38
N GLU A 260 32.96 -13.02 10.99
CA GLU A 260 34.12 -12.72 10.14
C GLU A 260 33.67 -12.11 8.80
N LEU A 261 32.62 -12.68 8.18
CA LEU A 261 32.07 -12.17 6.93
C LEU A 261 31.53 -10.73 7.06
N ILE A 262 30.78 -10.46 8.11
CA ILE A 262 30.19 -9.11 8.34
C ILE A 262 31.29 -8.11 8.66
N ASP A 263 32.23 -8.44 9.55
CA ASP A 263 33.35 -7.57 9.94
C ASP A 263 34.21 -7.18 8.73
N GLU A 264 34.52 -8.13 7.83
CA GLU A 264 35.27 -7.85 6.62
C GLU A 264 34.53 -6.93 5.66
N ASN A 265 33.21 -7.18 5.45
CA ASN A 265 32.41 -6.34 4.59
C ASN A 265 32.27 -4.92 5.15
N TYR A 266 31.97 -4.76 6.44
CA TYR A 266 31.84 -3.45 7.08
C TYR A 266 33.14 -2.66 7.08
N LYS A 267 34.28 -3.32 7.24
CA LYS A 267 35.59 -2.68 7.09
C LYS A 267 35.81 -2.11 5.70
N ASN A 268 35.20 -2.71 4.68
CA ASN A 268 35.25 -2.28 3.28
C ASN A 268 34.03 -1.40 2.91
N GLU A 269 33.33 -0.81 3.89
CA GLU A 269 32.14 0.05 3.71
C GLU A 269 30.99 -0.62 2.91
N LYS A 270 30.92 -1.96 2.97
CA LYS A 270 29.81 -2.75 2.44
C LYS A 270 28.89 -3.12 3.59
N TYR A 271 27.84 -2.31 3.79
CA TYR A 271 26.86 -2.53 4.84
C TYR A 271 25.77 -3.51 4.39
N ASP A 272 24.82 -3.83 5.24
CA ASP A 272 23.87 -4.94 5.10
C ASP A 272 23.34 -5.14 3.67
N GLU A 273 22.76 -4.10 3.06
CA GLU A 273 22.20 -4.17 1.71
C GLU A 273 23.23 -4.63 0.65
N PHE A 274 24.50 -4.23 0.83
CA PHE A 274 25.58 -4.41 -0.14
C PHE A 274 26.65 -5.43 0.29
N VAL A 275 26.38 -6.24 1.30
CA VAL A 275 27.29 -7.32 1.73
C VAL A 275 27.53 -8.27 0.56
N ILE A 276 28.79 -8.42 0.20
CA ILE A 276 29.21 -9.31 -0.89
C ILE A 276 28.88 -10.76 -0.51
N PRO A 277 28.26 -11.56 -1.41
CA PRO A 277 27.93 -12.96 -1.11
C PRO A 277 29.11 -13.76 -0.63
N GLY A 278 28.97 -14.42 0.53
CA GLY A 278 29.98 -15.24 1.16
C GLY A 278 29.42 -16.55 1.69
N ILE A 279 30.31 -17.52 1.84
CA ILE A 279 30.01 -18.91 2.15
C ILE A 279 30.56 -19.25 3.55
N ILE A 280 29.70 -19.84 4.40
CA ILE A 280 30.04 -20.27 5.76
C ILE A 280 30.24 -21.79 5.80
N THR A 281 29.21 -22.59 5.44
CA THR A 281 29.33 -24.06 5.47
C THR A 281 29.71 -24.66 4.13
N GLY A 282 29.34 -24.02 3.03
CA GLY A 282 29.64 -24.46 1.67
C GLY A 282 28.83 -25.66 1.19
N GLU A 283 27.67 -25.93 1.83
CA GLU A 283 26.74 -26.91 1.29
C GLU A 283 26.06 -26.33 0.07
N VAL A 284 26.00 -27.08 -1.02
CA VAL A 284 25.41 -26.65 -2.28
C VAL A 284 24.10 -27.36 -2.55
N LEU A 285 23.25 -26.74 -3.36
CA LEU A 285 22.02 -27.38 -3.83
C LEU A 285 22.31 -28.60 -4.69
N LYS A 286 21.61 -29.70 -4.43
CA LYS A 286 21.72 -30.99 -5.11
C LYS A 286 20.34 -31.46 -5.61
N ASP A 287 20.39 -32.47 -6.48
CA ASP A 287 19.18 -33.19 -6.87
C ASP A 287 18.49 -33.78 -5.63
N ASN A 288 17.17 -33.79 -5.65
CA ASN A 288 16.28 -34.21 -4.57
C ASN A 288 16.26 -33.30 -3.32
N ASP A 289 16.98 -32.19 -3.27
CA ASP A 289 16.88 -31.24 -2.16
C ASP A 289 15.53 -30.53 -2.12
N GLY A 290 15.22 -29.94 -0.97
CA GLY A 290 14.10 -29.03 -0.78
C GLY A 290 14.56 -27.59 -0.68
N VAL A 291 13.78 -26.65 -1.21
CA VAL A 291 14.02 -25.21 -1.06
C VAL A 291 12.73 -24.52 -0.59
N ILE A 292 12.80 -23.75 0.48
CA ILE A 292 11.71 -22.91 0.97
C ILE A 292 12.13 -21.45 0.96
N ALA A 293 11.40 -20.59 0.22
CA ALA A 293 11.52 -19.14 0.39
C ALA A 293 10.54 -18.66 1.46
N PHE A 294 11.05 -18.00 2.52
CA PHE A 294 10.16 -17.46 3.56
C PHE A 294 9.72 -16.00 3.32
N ASN A 295 10.16 -15.38 2.24
CA ASN A 295 9.64 -14.09 1.81
C ASN A 295 8.17 -14.20 1.39
N PHE A 296 7.35 -13.24 1.79
CA PHE A 296 5.94 -13.14 1.39
C PHE A 296 5.71 -12.09 0.30
N ARG A 297 6.61 -11.10 0.11
CA ARG A 297 6.56 -10.17 -1.01
C ARG A 297 7.26 -10.75 -2.23
N LYS A 298 6.60 -10.63 -3.38
CA LYS A 298 6.87 -11.39 -4.61
C LYS A 298 8.06 -10.87 -5.43
N ASP A 299 8.18 -9.53 -5.56
CA ASP A 299 9.00 -8.84 -6.55
C ASP A 299 10.48 -9.29 -6.58
N ARG A 300 11.07 -9.56 -5.43
CA ARG A 300 12.49 -9.90 -5.28
C ARG A 300 12.79 -11.41 -5.23
N LEU A 301 11.80 -12.26 -5.35
CA LEU A 301 12.00 -13.71 -5.51
C LEU A 301 12.02 -14.15 -6.98
N ARG A 302 11.48 -13.31 -7.88
CA ARG A 302 11.21 -13.65 -9.28
C ARG A 302 12.44 -14.25 -9.97
N GLU A 303 13.57 -13.58 -9.94
CA GLU A 303 14.74 -13.99 -10.72
C GLU A 303 15.35 -15.28 -10.19
N MET A 304 15.76 -15.33 -8.92
CA MET A 304 16.36 -16.51 -8.30
C MET A 304 15.44 -17.72 -8.43
N PHE A 305 14.15 -17.57 -8.14
CA PHE A 305 13.22 -18.70 -8.12
C PHE A 305 12.74 -19.12 -9.52
N THR A 306 12.74 -18.21 -10.51
CA THR A 306 12.59 -18.63 -11.92
C THR A 306 13.76 -19.50 -12.36
N LEU A 307 15.01 -19.12 -12.03
CA LEU A 307 16.19 -19.94 -12.36
C LEU A 307 16.16 -21.32 -11.71
N LEU A 308 15.58 -21.46 -10.51
CA LEU A 308 15.48 -22.74 -9.80
C LEU A 308 14.30 -23.61 -10.27
N THR A 309 13.18 -23.02 -10.73
CA THR A 309 11.92 -23.75 -11.02
C THR A 309 11.58 -23.82 -12.50
N ASN A 310 12.01 -22.84 -13.28
CA ASN A 310 11.76 -22.74 -14.73
C ASN A 310 12.99 -22.13 -15.44
N PRO A 311 14.15 -22.80 -15.35
CA PRO A 311 15.44 -22.25 -15.77
C PRO A 311 15.46 -21.79 -17.24
N ASN A 312 14.69 -22.42 -18.12
CA ASN A 312 14.68 -22.08 -19.54
C ASN A 312 14.16 -20.67 -19.84
N GLU A 313 13.33 -20.09 -18.96
CA GLU A 313 12.77 -18.76 -19.13
C GLU A 313 13.84 -17.66 -19.10
N TYR A 314 14.81 -17.78 -18.21
CA TYR A 314 15.89 -16.79 -18.04
C TYR A 314 17.27 -17.26 -18.47
N LYS A 315 17.41 -18.51 -18.95
CA LYS A 315 18.70 -19.12 -19.23
C LYS A 315 19.56 -18.31 -20.18
N ASP A 316 19.00 -17.81 -21.27
CA ASP A 316 19.76 -17.07 -22.26
C ASP A 316 20.24 -15.71 -21.71
N MET A 317 19.35 -14.95 -21.05
CA MET A 317 19.71 -13.70 -20.39
C MET A 317 20.77 -13.89 -19.30
N ALA A 318 20.62 -14.93 -18.50
CA ALA A 318 21.55 -15.27 -17.43
C ALA A 318 22.94 -15.64 -18.01
N ASN A 319 22.96 -16.48 -19.04
CA ASN A 319 24.20 -16.91 -19.72
C ASN A 319 24.94 -15.72 -20.38
N GLU A 320 24.23 -14.78 -20.99
CA GLU A 320 24.84 -13.56 -21.54
C GLU A 320 25.59 -12.73 -20.47
N LYS A 321 25.17 -12.82 -19.22
CA LYS A 321 25.81 -12.22 -18.05
C LYS A 321 26.77 -13.14 -17.30
N GLY A 322 27.07 -14.29 -17.90
CA GLY A 322 28.05 -15.28 -17.35
C GLY A 322 27.53 -16.07 -16.15
N LEU A 323 26.22 -16.08 -15.89
CA LEU A 323 25.56 -16.94 -14.91
C LEU A 323 25.25 -18.27 -15.60
N ASP A 324 25.89 -19.36 -15.19
CA ASP A 324 25.57 -20.71 -15.67
C ASP A 324 24.37 -21.26 -14.90
N VAL A 325 23.30 -21.59 -15.63
CA VAL A 325 22.05 -22.02 -15.02
C VAL A 325 22.01 -23.53 -14.90
N LYS A 326 22.01 -24.02 -13.67
CA LYS A 326 21.91 -25.45 -13.36
C LYS A 326 20.47 -25.93 -13.38
N VAL A 327 20.25 -27.05 -14.07
CA VAL A 327 18.99 -27.78 -14.04
C VAL A 327 19.11 -28.90 -13.01
N PHE A 328 18.19 -28.94 -12.06
CA PHE A 328 18.14 -29.95 -11.02
C PHE A 328 17.12 -31.04 -11.34
N ASN A 329 17.42 -32.28 -10.95
CA ASN A 329 16.47 -33.39 -11.01
C ASN A 329 15.73 -33.48 -9.66
N ASN A 330 14.38 -33.41 -9.72
CA ASN A 330 13.55 -33.62 -8.53
C ASN A 330 13.81 -32.63 -7.39
N LEU A 331 14.21 -31.38 -7.68
CA LEU A 331 14.30 -30.32 -6.70
C LEU A 331 12.86 -29.91 -6.27
N LYS A 332 12.58 -29.91 -4.97
CA LYS A 332 11.25 -29.53 -4.45
C LYS A 332 11.31 -28.10 -3.91
N VAL A 333 10.79 -27.16 -4.67
CA VAL A 333 10.76 -25.72 -4.32
C VAL A 333 9.38 -25.31 -3.85
N MET A 334 9.29 -24.41 -2.87
CA MET A 334 8.07 -23.80 -2.37
C MET A 334 8.31 -22.34 -1.95
N THR A 335 7.33 -21.47 -2.17
CA THR A 335 7.33 -20.07 -1.72
C THR A 335 6.16 -19.79 -0.78
N MET A 336 6.22 -18.72 0.03
CA MET A 336 5.09 -18.40 0.92
C MET A 336 3.84 -17.97 0.15
N TYR A 337 4.00 -17.18 -0.91
CA TYR A 337 2.91 -16.74 -1.81
C TYR A 337 3.28 -17.00 -3.27
N PRO A 338 2.30 -17.04 -4.20
CA PRO A 338 2.61 -17.12 -5.63
C PRO A 338 3.48 -15.91 -6.03
N VAL A 339 4.55 -16.13 -6.80
CA VAL A 339 5.52 -15.08 -7.17
C VAL A 339 5.15 -14.44 -8.50
N THR A 340 5.38 -15.17 -9.58
CA THR A 340 4.99 -14.80 -10.95
C THR A 340 4.68 -16.07 -11.74
N GLU A 341 4.17 -15.93 -12.97
CA GLU A 341 3.91 -17.07 -13.87
C GLU A 341 5.19 -17.84 -14.24
N THR A 342 6.35 -17.18 -14.19
CA THR A 342 7.65 -17.81 -14.48
C THR A 342 8.19 -18.67 -13.34
N VAL A 343 7.72 -18.47 -12.10
CA VAL A 343 8.07 -19.27 -10.93
C VAL A 343 7.08 -20.41 -10.77
N VAL A 344 7.49 -21.60 -11.17
CA VAL A 344 6.62 -22.79 -11.22
C VAL A 344 6.86 -23.66 -9.98
N CYS A 345 6.19 -23.32 -8.88
CA CYS A 345 6.25 -24.11 -7.64
C CYS A 345 4.98 -23.92 -6.80
N PRO A 346 4.69 -24.85 -5.85
CA PRO A 346 3.66 -24.65 -4.84
C PRO A 346 3.93 -23.44 -3.94
N HIS A 347 2.89 -22.94 -3.28
CA HIS A 347 2.99 -21.86 -2.31
C HIS A 347 2.13 -22.15 -1.06
N ALA A 348 2.62 -21.71 0.10
CA ALA A 348 1.99 -21.99 1.39
C ALA A 348 0.66 -21.26 1.61
N PHE A 349 0.53 -20.06 1.06
CA PHE A 349 -0.64 -19.19 1.17
C PHE A 349 -1.06 -18.69 -0.20
N ASN A 350 -2.35 -18.59 -0.44
CA ASN A 350 -2.90 -17.95 -1.64
C ASN A 350 -3.02 -16.44 -1.44
N ASP A 351 -3.01 -15.68 -2.52
CA ASP A 351 -3.41 -14.27 -2.50
C ASP A 351 -4.84 -14.13 -1.94
N LEU A 352 -5.17 -12.92 -1.49
CA LEU A 352 -6.54 -12.63 -1.06
C LEU A 352 -7.48 -12.74 -2.27
N ASP A 353 -8.48 -13.61 -2.17
CA ASP A 353 -9.56 -13.69 -3.14
C ASP A 353 -10.60 -12.62 -2.81
N LEU A 354 -10.42 -11.43 -3.37
CA LEU A 354 -11.29 -10.28 -3.14
C LEU A 354 -12.45 -10.28 -4.16
N LYS A 355 -13.38 -11.24 -4.03
CA LYS A 355 -14.63 -11.28 -4.82
C LYS A 355 -15.64 -10.25 -4.32
N ASN A 356 -16.49 -9.78 -5.22
CA ASN A 356 -17.59 -8.85 -4.94
C ASN A 356 -17.15 -7.60 -4.16
N ILE A 357 -15.98 -7.05 -4.50
CA ILE A 357 -15.54 -5.76 -3.97
C ILE A 357 -16.35 -4.63 -4.63
N LEU A 358 -16.26 -3.41 -4.11
CA LEU A 358 -17.12 -2.30 -4.51
C LEU A 358 -17.12 -2.06 -6.02
N VAL A 359 -15.95 -2.09 -6.68
CA VAL A 359 -15.83 -1.85 -8.12
C VAL A 359 -16.61 -2.86 -8.95
N ASP A 360 -16.47 -4.17 -8.63
CA ASP A 360 -17.17 -5.25 -9.34
C ASP A 360 -18.68 -5.20 -9.07
N TYR A 361 -19.06 -4.93 -7.81
CA TYR A 361 -20.46 -4.90 -7.41
C TYR A 361 -21.23 -3.75 -8.08
N LEU A 362 -20.63 -2.55 -8.11
CA LEU A 362 -21.24 -1.40 -8.80
C LEU A 362 -21.39 -1.66 -10.30
N HIS A 363 -20.36 -2.20 -10.96
CA HIS A 363 -20.43 -2.60 -12.37
C HIS A 363 -21.55 -3.62 -12.63
N ASN A 364 -21.63 -4.68 -11.81
CA ASN A 364 -22.68 -5.71 -11.93
C ASN A 364 -24.10 -5.15 -11.70
N LYS A 365 -24.24 -4.01 -11.01
CA LYS A 365 -25.50 -3.28 -10.86
C LYS A 365 -25.75 -2.26 -11.97
N GLY A 366 -24.85 -2.15 -12.94
CA GLY A 366 -24.95 -1.21 -14.08
C GLY A 366 -24.74 0.25 -13.67
N LEU A 367 -23.99 0.50 -12.58
CA LEU A 367 -23.69 1.82 -12.05
C LEU A 367 -22.36 2.34 -12.58
N SER A 368 -22.38 3.53 -13.14
CA SER A 368 -21.19 4.14 -13.71
C SER A 368 -20.29 4.74 -12.62
N GLN A 369 -18.97 4.67 -12.84
CA GLN A 369 -17.96 5.01 -11.85
C GLN A 369 -16.95 6.03 -12.40
N LEU A 370 -16.52 6.97 -11.55
CA LEU A 370 -15.42 7.89 -11.81
C LEU A 370 -14.32 7.68 -10.76
N ARG A 371 -13.08 7.56 -11.22
CA ARG A 371 -11.87 7.56 -10.39
C ARG A 371 -11.05 8.80 -10.73
N ILE A 372 -10.61 9.57 -9.75
CA ILE A 372 -9.81 10.76 -9.99
C ILE A 372 -8.82 11.03 -8.86
N ALA A 373 -7.56 11.21 -9.21
CA ALA A 373 -6.49 11.64 -8.31
C ALA A 373 -5.32 12.20 -9.11
N GLU A 374 -4.37 12.82 -8.42
CA GLU A 374 -3.08 13.14 -9.01
C GLU A 374 -2.12 11.96 -9.00
N THR A 375 -0.98 12.05 -9.74
CA THR A 375 -0.05 10.93 -10.02
C THR A 375 0.31 10.10 -8.79
N GLU A 376 0.62 10.74 -7.66
CA GLU A 376 1.07 10.06 -6.43
C GLU A 376 -0.02 9.16 -5.83
N LYS A 377 -1.28 9.52 -6.00
CA LYS A 377 -2.42 8.81 -5.42
C LYS A 377 -3.36 8.15 -6.45
N TYR A 378 -3.02 8.23 -7.74
CA TYR A 378 -3.81 7.56 -8.78
C TYR A 378 -3.85 6.02 -8.63
N PRO A 379 -2.74 5.32 -8.33
CA PRO A 379 -2.79 3.89 -8.07
C PRO A 379 -3.67 3.53 -6.85
N HIS A 380 -3.80 4.45 -5.88
CA HIS A 380 -4.57 4.21 -4.66
C HIS A 380 -6.08 4.19 -4.94
N VAL A 381 -6.59 5.12 -5.74
CA VAL A 381 -8.01 5.14 -6.14
C VAL A 381 -8.35 4.18 -7.29
N THR A 382 -7.35 3.49 -7.87
CA THR A 382 -7.51 2.49 -8.94
C THR A 382 -7.04 1.12 -8.47
N PHE A 383 -5.78 0.76 -8.71
CA PHE A 383 -5.21 -0.56 -8.44
C PHE A 383 -5.46 -1.08 -7.01
N PHE A 384 -5.11 -0.28 -5.99
CA PHE A 384 -5.28 -0.72 -4.60
C PHE A 384 -6.74 -0.74 -4.16
N PHE A 385 -7.52 0.27 -4.53
CA PHE A 385 -8.96 0.31 -4.26
C PHE A 385 -9.70 -0.87 -4.93
N ASP A 386 -9.24 -1.29 -6.09
CA ASP A 386 -9.78 -2.39 -6.87
C ASP A 386 -9.16 -3.75 -6.46
N GLY A 387 -8.60 -3.84 -5.24
CA GLY A 387 -8.13 -5.08 -4.64
C GLY A 387 -6.80 -5.59 -5.19
N GLY A 388 -5.90 -4.70 -5.62
CA GLY A 388 -4.60 -5.04 -6.20
C GLY A 388 -4.69 -5.58 -7.62
N ARG A 389 -5.72 -5.17 -8.38
CA ARG A 389 -5.99 -5.58 -9.76
C ARG A 389 -6.12 -4.38 -10.69
N GLU A 390 -5.66 -4.51 -11.90
CA GLU A 390 -6.03 -3.58 -12.98
C GLU A 390 -7.43 -3.95 -13.48
N VAL A 391 -8.38 -3.03 -13.28
CA VAL A 391 -9.78 -3.21 -13.67
C VAL A 391 -10.16 -2.18 -14.72
N GLU A 392 -10.73 -2.62 -15.83
CA GLU A 392 -11.24 -1.76 -16.90
C GLU A 392 -12.68 -2.16 -17.23
N TYR A 393 -13.65 -1.31 -16.85
CA TYR A 393 -15.06 -1.48 -17.18
C TYR A 393 -15.54 -0.39 -18.13
N PRO A 394 -16.46 -0.68 -19.09
CA PRO A 394 -16.97 0.30 -20.05
C PRO A 394 -17.72 1.48 -19.39
N ASP A 395 -18.24 1.28 -18.18
CA ASP A 395 -18.99 2.24 -17.37
C ASP A 395 -18.09 2.96 -16.34
N MET A 396 -16.77 2.79 -16.43
CA MET A 396 -15.78 3.44 -15.58
C MET A 396 -14.94 4.45 -16.36
N LYS A 397 -14.73 5.62 -15.77
CA LYS A 397 -13.74 6.61 -16.23
C LYS A 397 -12.69 6.81 -15.16
N LYS A 398 -11.43 6.80 -15.58
CA LYS A 398 -10.28 7.09 -14.74
C LYS A 398 -9.61 8.37 -15.23
N ILE A 399 -9.35 9.31 -14.32
CA ILE A 399 -8.71 10.59 -14.62
C ILE A 399 -7.46 10.71 -13.76
N LEU A 400 -6.30 10.76 -14.42
CA LEU A 400 -5.02 11.02 -13.82
C LEU A 400 -4.64 12.47 -14.07
N ILE A 401 -4.35 13.21 -13.00
CA ILE A 401 -3.82 14.58 -13.07
C ILE A 401 -2.32 14.52 -12.72
N PRO A 402 -1.42 15.07 -13.54
CA PRO A 402 0.00 15.06 -13.22
C PRO A 402 0.29 15.80 -11.91
N SER A 403 1.04 15.19 -10.99
CA SER A 403 1.60 15.88 -9.83
C SER A 403 2.67 16.88 -10.25
N PRO A 404 2.91 17.97 -9.48
CA PRO A 404 3.91 18.97 -9.82
C PRO A 404 5.32 18.38 -9.80
N LYS A 405 6.17 18.84 -10.72
CA LYS A 405 7.56 18.38 -10.84
C LYS A 405 8.49 19.23 -9.96
N VAL A 406 8.37 19.06 -8.66
CA VAL A 406 9.23 19.70 -7.66
C VAL A 406 10.11 18.68 -6.96
N ALA A 407 11.17 19.12 -6.28
CA ALA A 407 12.07 18.21 -5.58
C ALA A 407 11.38 17.58 -4.36
N THR A 408 10.63 18.39 -3.61
CA THR A 408 9.82 18.01 -2.45
C THR A 408 8.53 18.84 -2.46
N TYR A 409 7.43 18.29 -1.94
CA TYR A 409 6.11 18.93 -2.06
C TYR A 409 5.87 20.10 -1.11
N ASP A 410 6.74 20.33 -0.13
CA ASP A 410 6.76 21.58 0.66
C ASP A 410 7.02 22.83 -0.18
N LEU A 411 7.67 22.67 -1.33
CA LEU A 411 7.92 23.76 -2.28
C LEU A 411 6.66 24.16 -3.07
N GLN A 412 5.65 23.30 -3.10
CA GLN A 412 4.37 23.53 -3.77
C GLN A 412 3.24 22.78 -2.99
N PRO A 413 2.83 23.26 -1.79
CA PRO A 413 1.90 22.53 -0.92
C PRO A 413 0.51 22.29 -1.50
N GLU A 414 0.05 23.19 -2.41
CA GLU A 414 -1.21 23.00 -3.12
C GLU A 414 -1.16 21.80 -4.09
N MET A 415 0.04 21.30 -4.43
CA MET A 415 0.21 20.21 -5.38
C MET A 415 -0.69 20.39 -6.62
N SER A 416 -1.49 19.40 -6.98
CA SER A 416 -2.44 19.49 -8.09
C SER A 416 -3.89 19.50 -7.65
N VAL A 417 -4.19 19.82 -6.37
CA VAL A 417 -5.54 19.71 -5.80
C VAL A 417 -6.58 20.55 -6.54
N TYR A 418 -6.20 21.74 -7.01
CA TYR A 418 -7.10 22.61 -7.78
C TYR A 418 -7.44 22.02 -9.16
N GLU A 419 -6.46 21.41 -9.85
CA GLU A 419 -6.70 20.76 -11.14
C GLU A 419 -7.52 19.47 -10.99
N VAL A 420 -7.29 18.70 -9.93
CA VAL A 420 -8.11 17.54 -9.58
C VAL A 420 -9.56 17.98 -9.37
N THR A 421 -9.77 19.03 -8.58
CA THR A 421 -11.08 19.59 -8.30
C THR A 421 -11.77 20.13 -9.55
N ASP A 422 -11.07 20.93 -10.38
CA ASP A 422 -11.62 21.46 -11.63
C ASP A 422 -12.08 20.35 -12.60
N ASN A 423 -11.33 19.24 -12.70
CA ASN A 423 -11.70 18.10 -13.54
C ASN A 423 -12.86 17.31 -12.92
N PHE A 424 -12.86 17.10 -11.61
CA PHE A 424 -13.95 16.48 -10.89
C PHE A 424 -15.28 17.24 -11.10
N LEU A 425 -15.30 18.55 -10.93
CA LEU A 425 -16.49 19.40 -11.08
C LEU A 425 -17.12 19.31 -12.48
N LYS A 426 -16.31 19.10 -13.54
CA LYS A 426 -16.79 18.93 -14.92
C LYS A 426 -17.46 17.57 -15.16
N GLU A 427 -17.04 16.54 -14.44
CA GLU A 427 -17.38 15.16 -14.75
C GLU A 427 -18.40 14.53 -13.77
N VAL A 428 -18.39 14.93 -12.50
CA VAL A 428 -19.10 14.24 -11.41
C VAL A 428 -20.58 14.00 -11.69
N GLY A 429 -21.27 14.91 -12.37
CA GLY A 429 -22.69 14.77 -12.72
C GLY A 429 -23.00 13.71 -13.79
N ASN A 430 -21.99 13.11 -14.39
CA ASN A 430 -22.15 12.06 -15.40
C ASN A 430 -22.11 10.64 -14.81
N TYR A 431 -21.70 10.49 -13.55
CA TYR A 431 -21.44 9.19 -12.90
C TYR A 431 -22.31 8.99 -11.66
N ASP A 432 -22.61 7.71 -11.35
CA ASP A 432 -23.38 7.34 -10.17
C ASP A 432 -22.52 7.37 -8.91
N VAL A 433 -21.27 6.93 -9.02
CA VAL A 433 -20.31 6.88 -7.91
C VAL A 433 -18.98 7.50 -8.35
N THR A 434 -18.41 8.33 -7.50
CA THR A 434 -17.06 8.88 -7.69
C THR A 434 -16.19 8.57 -6.49
N ILE A 435 -14.97 8.06 -6.73
CA ILE A 435 -13.91 7.93 -5.73
C ILE A 435 -12.82 8.93 -6.11
N MET A 436 -12.49 9.83 -5.20
CA MET A 436 -11.45 10.82 -5.39
C MET A 436 -10.52 10.89 -4.19
N ASN A 437 -9.27 11.26 -4.44
CA ASN A 437 -8.25 11.42 -3.42
C ASN A 437 -7.60 12.80 -3.57
N LEU A 438 -7.45 13.51 -2.46
CA LEU A 438 -6.70 14.75 -2.31
C LEU A 438 -5.41 14.42 -1.56
N ALA A 439 -4.29 14.43 -2.25
CA ALA A 439 -3.01 13.86 -1.83
C ALA A 439 -2.23 14.68 -0.79
N ASN A 440 -2.62 15.94 -0.61
CA ASN A 440 -1.78 16.98 -0.02
C ASN A 440 -1.37 16.70 1.43
N GLY A 441 -2.30 16.23 2.28
CA GLY A 441 -2.03 16.00 3.70
C GLY A 441 -0.93 14.96 3.92
N ASP A 442 -0.91 13.91 3.11
CA ASP A 442 0.11 12.86 3.16
C ASP A 442 1.41 13.29 2.50
N MET A 443 1.35 13.71 1.24
CA MET A 443 2.55 13.97 0.45
C MET A 443 3.36 15.15 0.99
N VAL A 444 2.72 16.20 1.47
CA VAL A 444 3.38 17.32 2.12
C VAL A 444 3.79 16.95 3.55
N GLY A 445 2.97 16.16 4.27
CA GLY A 445 3.29 15.61 5.58
C GLY A 445 4.63 14.86 5.59
N HIS A 446 4.90 14.05 4.57
CA HIS A 446 6.17 13.34 4.41
C HIS A 446 7.42 14.23 4.30
N THR A 447 7.27 15.51 4.05
CA THR A 447 8.40 16.47 4.02
C THR A 447 8.86 16.89 5.42
N GLY A 448 8.02 16.73 6.44
CA GLY A 448 8.27 17.19 7.79
C GLY A 448 8.22 18.72 7.97
N VAL A 449 7.76 19.47 6.93
CA VAL A 449 7.66 20.93 6.97
C VAL A 449 6.26 21.35 7.39
N TYR A 450 6.12 21.74 8.67
CA TYR A 450 4.83 22.00 9.31
C TYR A 450 4.00 23.09 8.61
N GLU A 451 4.61 24.25 8.31
CA GLU A 451 3.90 25.37 7.69
C GLU A 451 3.38 25.00 6.29
N ALA A 452 4.13 24.16 5.56
CA ALA A 452 3.69 23.66 4.27
C ALA A 452 2.52 22.66 4.43
N ALA A 453 2.55 21.81 5.44
CA ALA A 453 1.45 20.89 5.73
C ALA A 453 0.17 21.63 6.14
N VAL A 454 0.27 22.70 6.94
CA VAL A 454 -0.87 23.58 7.25
C VAL A 454 -1.46 24.19 5.97
N GLN A 455 -0.61 24.76 5.11
CA GLN A 455 -1.07 25.35 3.83
C GLN A 455 -1.73 24.28 2.93
N ALA A 456 -1.18 23.09 2.88
CA ALA A 456 -1.71 21.96 2.11
C ALA A 456 -3.14 21.60 2.56
N VAL A 457 -3.38 21.52 3.87
CA VAL A 457 -4.71 21.27 4.44
C VAL A 457 -5.69 22.41 4.14
N GLU A 458 -5.24 23.66 4.23
CA GLU A 458 -6.07 24.83 3.89
C GLU A 458 -6.46 24.86 2.40
N ASP A 459 -5.57 24.42 1.51
CA ASP A 459 -5.88 24.34 0.08
C ASP A 459 -6.86 23.21 -0.23
N MET A 460 -6.76 22.07 0.47
CA MET A 460 -7.77 21.00 0.41
C MET A 460 -9.15 21.50 0.89
N ASP A 461 -9.22 22.27 1.98
CA ASP A 461 -10.48 22.78 2.50
C ASP A 461 -11.19 23.74 1.51
N LYS A 462 -10.42 24.59 0.82
CA LYS A 462 -10.97 25.45 -0.26
C LYS A 462 -11.58 24.60 -1.38
N CYS A 463 -10.90 23.57 -1.82
CA CYS A 463 -11.39 22.63 -2.83
C CYS A 463 -12.62 21.85 -2.33
N LEU A 464 -12.60 21.43 -1.06
CA LEU A 464 -13.73 20.76 -0.43
C LEU A 464 -15.01 21.60 -0.44
N SER A 465 -14.89 22.92 -0.30
CA SER A 465 -16.03 23.85 -0.43
C SER A 465 -16.68 23.78 -1.82
N GLU A 466 -15.89 23.76 -2.87
CA GLU A 466 -16.39 23.67 -4.25
C GLU A 466 -16.99 22.28 -4.55
N ILE A 467 -16.36 21.22 -4.03
CA ILE A 467 -16.83 19.83 -4.12
C ILE A 467 -18.18 19.69 -3.41
N TYR A 468 -18.29 20.18 -2.18
CA TYR A 468 -19.53 20.15 -1.40
C TYR A 468 -20.66 20.87 -2.12
N TYR A 469 -20.44 22.12 -2.54
CA TYR A 469 -21.45 22.90 -3.27
C TYR A 469 -21.93 22.16 -4.52
N LYS A 470 -21.02 21.61 -5.31
CA LYS A 470 -21.35 20.89 -6.55
C LYS A 470 -22.15 19.62 -6.27
N VAL A 471 -21.68 18.79 -5.35
CA VAL A 471 -22.29 17.48 -5.09
C VAL A 471 -23.62 17.61 -4.37
N VAL A 472 -23.65 18.39 -3.28
CA VAL A 472 -24.80 18.44 -2.37
C VAL A 472 -25.80 19.50 -2.80
N ASP A 473 -25.35 20.75 -2.96
CA ASP A 473 -26.27 21.89 -3.21
C ASP A 473 -26.73 21.94 -4.66
N GLU A 474 -25.84 21.65 -5.63
CA GLU A 474 -26.20 21.72 -7.05
C GLU A 474 -26.84 20.42 -7.58
N LEU A 475 -26.23 19.26 -7.29
CA LEU A 475 -26.67 17.97 -7.84
C LEU A 475 -27.62 17.18 -6.92
N GLY A 476 -27.73 17.56 -5.64
CA GLY A 476 -28.54 16.84 -4.64
C GLY A 476 -28.03 15.41 -4.38
N GLY A 477 -26.72 15.21 -4.54
CA GLY A 477 -26.00 13.97 -4.25
C GLY A 477 -25.60 13.85 -2.79
N ILE A 478 -24.77 12.85 -2.50
CA ILE A 478 -24.23 12.61 -1.16
C ILE A 478 -22.71 12.66 -1.25
N LEU A 479 -22.08 13.41 -0.35
CA LEU A 479 -20.62 13.45 -0.19
C LEU A 479 -20.25 12.74 1.10
N ILE A 480 -19.31 11.79 0.99
CA ILE A 480 -18.65 11.14 2.11
C ILE A 480 -17.21 11.64 2.14
N ILE A 481 -16.76 12.13 3.27
CA ILE A 481 -15.41 12.63 3.47
C ILE A 481 -14.75 11.76 4.52
N ILE A 482 -13.59 11.18 4.16
CA ILE A 482 -12.78 10.37 5.07
C ILE A 482 -11.29 10.71 4.89
N ALA A 483 -10.44 10.13 5.73
CA ALA A 483 -9.04 9.91 5.38
C ALA A 483 -8.74 8.39 5.40
N ASP A 484 -7.59 7.99 4.91
CA ASP A 484 -7.18 6.60 4.80
C ASP A 484 -6.14 6.19 5.85
N HIS A 485 -5.40 7.14 6.39
CA HIS A 485 -4.48 7.06 7.54
C HIS A 485 -4.13 8.47 8.04
N GLY A 486 -3.38 8.56 9.12
CA GLY A 486 -2.80 9.81 9.60
C GLY A 486 -1.37 10.00 9.11
N ASN A 487 -0.95 11.27 8.96
CA ASN A 487 0.40 11.73 8.66
C ASN A 487 0.58 13.15 9.20
N CYS A 488 -0.12 14.15 8.64
CA CYS A 488 0.03 15.56 9.00
C CYS A 488 -0.53 15.96 10.38
N ASP A 489 -1.08 15.01 11.11
CA ASP A 489 -1.51 15.16 12.51
C ASP A 489 -0.36 15.07 13.51
N ILE A 490 0.84 14.58 13.10
CA ILE A 490 2.08 14.59 13.89
C ILE A 490 3.25 15.00 13.00
N MET A 491 3.61 16.28 13.01
CA MET A 491 4.69 16.83 12.19
C MET A 491 6.04 16.87 12.89
N TRP A 492 6.08 16.72 14.23
CA TRP A 492 7.31 16.60 15.02
C TRP A 492 7.13 15.74 16.27
N ASP A 493 8.24 15.19 16.75
CA ASP A 493 8.32 14.41 17.98
C ASP A 493 8.41 15.30 19.25
N GLU A 494 8.51 14.66 20.42
CA GLU A 494 8.64 15.35 21.72
C GLU A 494 9.89 16.24 21.82
N ASN A 495 10.88 16.03 20.96
CA ASN A 495 12.11 16.82 20.88
C ASN A 495 12.06 17.88 19.75
N HIS A 496 10.91 18.08 19.13
CA HIS A 496 10.70 18.90 17.93
C HIS A 496 11.57 18.50 16.73
N ASN A 497 11.94 17.21 16.60
CA ASN A 497 12.50 16.71 15.36
C ASN A 497 11.36 16.44 14.37
N PRO A 498 11.53 16.76 13.08
CA PRO A 498 10.51 16.48 12.07
C PRO A 498 10.13 15.00 12.02
N VAL A 499 8.84 14.70 12.02
CA VAL A 499 8.27 13.37 11.76
C VAL A 499 7.79 13.36 10.32
N THR A 500 8.22 12.36 9.56
CA THR A 500 7.88 12.18 8.14
C THR A 500 7.18 10.86 7.86
N SER A 501 6.83 10.12 8.91
CA SER A 501 6.12 8.84 8.82
C SER A 501 4.63 9.01 9.09
N HIS A 502 3.85 8.01 8.68
CA HIS A 502 2.43 7.93 9.04
C HIS A 502 2.24 7.80 10.55
N THR A 503 1.00 8.00 11.00
CA THR A 503 0.62 7.87 12.40
C THR A 503 -0.34 6.69 12.62
N THR A 504 -0.54 6.30 13.86
CA THR A 504 -1.54 5.27 14.23
C THR A 504 -2.89 5.88 14.62
N ASN A 505 -3.04 7.20 14.49
CA ASN A 505 -4.26 7.89 14.88
C ASN A 505 -5.44 7.51 13.98
N PRO A 506 -6.65 7.52 14.52
CA PRO A 506 -7.86 7.31 13.72
C PRO A 506 -8.11 8.47 12.76
N VAL A 507 -9.07 8.29 11.86
CA VAL A 507 -9.39 9.27 10.81
C VAL A 507 -10.86 9.69 10.84
N PRO A 508 -11.22 10.87 10.30
CA PRO A 508 -12.60 11.35 10.27
C PRO A 508 -13.45 10.58 9.25
N CYS A 509 -14.78 10.55 9.51
CA CYS A 509 -15.80 10.16 8.56
C CYS A 509 -16.99 11.11 8.67
N ILE A 510 -17.33 11.84 7.60
CA ILE A 510 -18.47 12.74 7.54
C ILE A 510 -19.37 12.31 6.38
N VAL A 511 -20.68 12.24 6.58
CA VAL A 511 -21.66 11.87 5.55
C VAL A 511 -22.69 12.99 5.41
N THR A 512 -22.77 13.65 4.25
CA THR A 512 -23.66 14.78 3.99
C THR A 512 -25.10 14.35 3.74
N LYS A 513 -25.65 13.50 4.60
CA LYS A 513 -27.04 13.06 4.58
C LYS A 513 -27.70 13.34 5.92
N GLU A 514 -28.74 14.16 5.90
CA GLU A 514 -29.52 14.46 7.09
C GLU A 514 -30.43 13.28 7.50
N GLY A 515 -30.78 13.23 8.77
CA GLY A 515 -31.72 12.23 9.32
C GLY A 515 -31.13 10.84 9.55
N ILE A 516 -29.81 10.70 9.51
CA ILE A 516 -29.09 9.50 9.94
C ILE A 516 -28.15 9.85 11.10
N SER A 517 -27.67 8.84 11.83
CA SER A 517 -26.53 8.93 12.73
C SER A 517 -25.47 7.92 12.34
N LEU A 518 -24.22 8.18 12.71
CA LEU A 518 -23.08 7.30 12.43
C LEU A 518 -22.53 6.74 13.74
N LYS A 519 -22.10 5.48 13.70
CA LYS A 519 -21.27 4.85 14.74
C LYS A 519 -19.81 4.87 14.31
N ASP A 520 -18.90 4.83 15.28
CA ASP A 520 -17.48 4.63 15.01
C ASP A 520 -17.24 3.25 14.38
N GLY A 521 -16.18 3.16 13.57
CA GLY A 521 -15.86 1.94 12.86
C GLY A 521 -14.41 1.88 12.36
N LYS A 522 -14.21 1.27 11.21
CA LYS A 522 -12.92 1.10 10.54
C LYS A 522 -13.06 1.32 9.03
N LEU A 523 -11.95 1.44 8.33
CA LEU A 523 -11.96 1.73 6.88
C LEU A 523 -12.74 0.70 6.05
N ALA A 524 -12.76 -0.56 6.48
CA ALA A 524 -13.54 -1.63 5.83
C ALA A 524 -15.06 -1.41 5.86
N ASP A 525 -15.56 -0.52 6.69
CA ASP A 525 -16.99 -0.24 6.88
C ASP A 525 -17.51 0.82 5.88
N VAL A 526 -16.60 1.47 5.14
CA VAL A 526 -16.95 2.56 4.20
C VAL A 526 -17.75 2.04 2.99
N ALA A 527 -17.29 0.98 2.31
CA ALA A 527 -18.03 0.43 1.16
C ALA A 527 -19.43 -0.09 1.54
N PRO A 528 -19.62 -0.85 2.64
CA PRO A 528 -20.96 -1.19 3.15
C PRO A 528 -21.84 0.02 3.40
N THR A 529 -21.29 1.10 3.97
CA THR A 529 -22.00 2.37 4.21
C THR A 529 -22.41 3.02 2.89
N MET A 530 -21.53 3.07 1.90
CA MET A 530 -21.83 3.58 0.56
C MET A 530 -22.99 2.82 -0.08
N LEU A 531 -22.98 1.49 0.00
CA LEU A 531 -24.06 0.65 -0.56
C LEU A 531 -25.39 0.88 0.15
N GLU A 532 -25.40 0.98 1.48
CA GLU A 532 -26.62 1.29 2.23
C GLU A 532 -27.18 2.69 1.88
N LEU A 533 -26.32 3.70 1.75
CA LEU A 533 -26.73 5.05 1.31
C LEU A 533 -27.37 5.06 -0.08
N MET A 534 -26.95 4.14 -0.96
CA MET A 534 -27.52 3.95 -2.30
C MET A 534 -28.76 3.04 -2.32
N GLY A 535 -29.16 2.48 -1.17
CA GLY A 535 -30.26 1.50 -1.08
C GLY A 535 -29.96 0.15 -1.72
N LEU A 536 -28.67 -0.22 -1.79
CA LEU A 536 -28.20 -1.49 -2.34
C LEU A 536 -27.92 -2.50 -1.21
N GLU A 537 -28.06 -3.79 -1.53
CA GLU A 537 -27.69 -4.87 -0.63
C GLU A 537 -26.17 -4.94 -0.46
N ILE A 538 -25.71 -5.23 0.74
CA ILE A 538 -24.28 -5.46 1.03
C ILE A 538 -23.95 -6.91 0.68
N PRO A 539 -22.98 -7.18 -0.20
CA PRO A 539 -22.54 -8.54 -0.50
C PRO A 539 -22.04 -9.29 0.74
N GLN A 540 -22.31 -10.58 0.82
CA GLN A 540 -21.90 -11.40 1.96
C GLN A 540 -20.36 -11.44 2.14
N GLU A 541 -19.62 -11.27 1.07
CA GLU A 541 -18.15 -11.23 1.10
C GLU A 541 -17.60 -9.93 1.70
N MET A 542 -18.38 -8.85 1.73
CA MET A 542 -18.04 -7.65 2.47
C MET A 542 -18.34 -7.88 3.95
N THR A 543 -17.29 -8.10 4.75
CA THR A 543 -17.39 -8.36 6.19
C THR A 543 -17.36 -7.10 7.05
N GLY A 544 -17.19 -5.93 6.42
CA GLY A 544 -17.41 -4.63 7.04
C GLY A 544 -18.89 -4.41 7.33
N GLU A 545 -19.19 -3.55 8.27
CA GLU A 545 -20.56 -3.20 8.66
C GLU A 545 -20.86 -1.75 8.28
N SER A 546 -22.09 -1.46 7.86
CA SER A 546 -22.48 -0.05 7.65
C SER A 546 -22.31 0.77 8.93
N LEU A 547 -21.77 1.97 8.78
CA LEU A 547 -21.61 2.93 9.87
C LEU A 547 -22.94 3.59 10.27
N ILE A 548 -23.99 3.45 9.45
CA ILE A 548 -25.30 4.05 9.74
C ILE A 548 -25.92 3.34 10.95
N SER A 549 -26.17 4.11 12.01
CA SER A 549 -26.95 3.67 13.17
C SER A 549 -28.39 4.15 13.03
N LYS A 550 -29.33 3.27 13.34
CA LYS A 550 -30.76 3.56 13.29
C LYS A 550 -31.23 4.30 14.55
#